data_60021679564af4c2264818fc546497b9
#
_entry.id   60021679564af4c2264818fc546497b9
#
_cell.length_a   1.000
_cell.length_b   1.000
_cell.length_c   1.000
_cell.angle_alpha   90.00
_cell.angle_beta   90.00
_cell.angle_gamma   90.00
#
_symmetry.space_group_name_H-M   'P 1'
#
loop_
_entity.id
_entity.type
_entity.pdbx_description
1 polymer ?
#
loop_
_entity_poly.entity_id
_entity_poly.type
_entity_poly.pdbx_seq_one_letter_code
_entity_poly.pdbx_strand_id
1 'polypeptide(L)'
;ILTDPTARVTAQQEGSTLVMELVTADAVDQLESAGCKIDNVQGFGTRFIMFNVAKEPWNNVKVRQAVMYALDTEKMVSNTFAGLATAASCYLPKSFTNYHEASTVYKTDAKKAKKLIEESGITPGAITLRTTDNEQIKGMAAQVKNDLDALGFDVTIQTDTSPATYAAIDGGEAYDILLAPGDPSCFGADPDLLLNWWYGDNVWMQTRCPWKESAEWQKLHSLMDEALAAEGDEQQKKWNECFDIIADNAVLYPVVHVKTVSASWDDPSTAPNGEALDGFKGIGTTSMSFRGVATVKA
;
A
#
# COMPACT_ATOMS: atom_id res chain seq x y z
N ILE A 1 14.01 -6.45 21.05
CA ILE A 1 12.94 -6.04 20.10
C ILE A 1 11.64 -5.99 20.89
N LEU A 2 10.95 -4.84 20.86
CA LEU A 2 9.62 -4.67 21.43
C LEU A 2 8.59 -4.81 20.31
N THR A 3 7.78 -5.87 20.36
CA THR A 3 6.75 -6.15 19.36
C THR A 3 5.41 -5.47 19.69
N ASP A 4 5.12 -5.29 20.96
CA ASP A 4 3.90 -4.65 21.44
C ASP A 4 3.94 -3.13 21.20
N PRO A 5 2.94 -2.52 20.53
CA PRO A 5 2.93 -1.09 20.23
C PRO A 5 2.92 -0.21 21.50
N THR A 6 2.16 -0.59 22.52
CA THR A 6 2.06 0.19 23.78
C THR A 6 3.39 0.19 24.52
N ALA A 7 4.06 -0.98 24.58
CA ALA A 7 5.39 -1.08 25.19
C ALA A 7 6.44 -0.23 24.45
N ARG A 8 6.33 -0.12 23.11
CA ARG A 8 7.20 0.76 22.32
C ARG A 8 6.98 2.24 22.64
N VAL A 9 5.71 2.67 22.72
CA VAL A 9 5.36 4.05 23.07
C VAL A 9 5.90 4.38 24.46
N THR A 10 5.69 3.51 25.45
CA THR A 10 6.21 3.71 26.81
C THR A 10 7.74 3.82 26.83
N ALA A 11 8.45 2.92 26.15
CA ALA A 11 9.92 2.94 26.07
C ALA A 11 10.44 4.23 25.41
N GLN A 12 9.74 4.77 24.40
CA GLN A 12 10.10 6.03 23.77
C GLN A 12 9.86 7.21 24.73
N GLN A 13 8.72 7.25 25.43
CA GLN A 13 8.42 8.32 26.38
C GLN A 13 9.38 8.36 27.59
N GLU A 14 9.81 7.19 28.07
CA GLU A 14 10.76 7.08 29.17
C GLU A 14 12.23 7.33 28.77
N GLY A 15 12.50 7.58 27.47
CA GLY A 15 13.85 7.77 26.95
C GLY A 15 14.69 6.49 26.92
N SER A 16 14.08 5.31 27.07
CA SER A 16 14.76 4.02 26.92
C SER A 16 15.17 3.74 25.49
N THR A 17 14.56 4.47 24.53
CA THR A 17 14.91 4.45 23.09
C THR A 17 15.07 5.88 22.59
N LEU A 18 16.02 6.11 21.69
CA LEU A 18 16.23 7.43 21.05
C LEU A 18 15.31 7.63 19.85
N VAL A 19 14.84 6.54 19.24
CA VAL A 19 13.92 6.55 18.10
C VAL A 19 12.98 5.36 18.17
N MET A 20 11.74 5.61 17.80
CA MET A 20 10.70 4.60 17.58
C MET A 20 10.21 4.68 16.14
N GLU A 21 10.15 3.55 15.47
CA GLU A 21 9.52 3.42 14.15
C GLU A 21 8.08 2.89 14.26
N LEU A 22 7.33 2.99 13.17
CA LEU A 22 5.95 2.49 13.08
C LEU A 22 5.06 3.07 14.20
N VAL A 23 5.17 4.37 14.40
CA VAL A 23 4.27 5.10 15.30
C VAL A 23 2.86 5.02 14.73
N THR A 24 1.91 4.56 15.54
CA THR A 24 0.50 4.50 15.18
C THR A 24 -0.15 5.89 15.29
N ALA A 25 -1.21 6.12 14.51
CA ALA A 25 -1.84 7.44 14.46
C ALA A 25 -2.33 7.94 15.84
N ASP A 26 -2.85 7.04 16.66
CA ASP A 26 -3.32 7.30 18.03
C ASP A 26 -2.20 7.60 19.03
N ALA A 27 -0.96 7.22 18.72
CA ALA A 27 0.20 7.48 19.58
C ALA A 27 0.94 8.79 19.25
N VAL A 28 0.64 9.43 18.13
CA VAL A 28 1.33 10.64 17.67
C VAL A 28 1.21 11.76 18.70
N ASP A 29 -0.01 12.16 19.06
CA ASP A 29 -0.27 13.26 20.02
C ASP A 29 0.37 12.98 21.39
N GLN A 30 0.38 11.73 21.82
CA GLN A 30 0.97 11.32 23.09
C GLN A 30 2.50 11.49 23.09
N LEU A 31 3.16 11.12 21.99
CA LEU A 31 4.61 11.23 21.83
C LEU A 31 5.06 12.68 21.62
N GLU A 32 4.31 13.48 20.85
CA GLU A 32 4.56 14.91 20.71
C GLU A 32 4.41 15.63 22.08
N SER A 33 3.37 15.29 22.84
CA SER A 33 3.16 15.85 24.19
C SER A 33 4.28 15.46 25.17
N ALA A 34 4.93 14.33 24.96
CA ALA A 34 6.11 13.92 25.73
C ALA A 34 7.39 14.67 25.32
N GLY A 35 7.38 15.41 24.20
CA GLY A 35 8.52 16.17 23.68
C GLY A 35 9.28 15.46 22.56
N CYS A 36 8.76 14.35 22.03
CA CYS A 36 9.34 13.72 20.87
C CYS A 36 9.05 14.52 19.60
N LYS A 37 10.02 14.57 18.70
CA LYS A 37 9.82 15.01 17.33
C LYS A 37 9.17 13.89 16.53
N ILE A 38 8.13 14.22 15.77
CA ILE A 38 7.48 13.29 14.84
C ILE A 38 7.91 13.59 13.41
N ASP A 39 8.45 12.58 12.74
CA ASP A 39 8.79 12.64 11.32
C ASP A 39 7.87 11.72 10.52
N ASN A 40 7.33 12.26 9.41
CA ASN A 40 6.46 11.56 8.46
C ASN A 40 7.17 11.47 7.11
N VAL A 41 7.57 10.29 6.71
CA VAL A 41 8.24 10.07 5.43
C VAL A 41 7.39 9.19 4.53
N GLN A 42 7.13 9.63 3.29
CA GLN A 42 6.46 8.78 2.32
C GLN A 42 7.36 7.61 1.96
N GLY A 43 6.89 6.41 2.29
CA GLY A 43 7.55 5.16 2.00
C GLY A 43 6.93 4.44 0.80
N PHE A 44 7.42 3.22 0.51
CA PHE A 44 6.83 2.30 -0.47
C PHE A 44 5.67 1.47 0.09
N GLY A 45 5.42 1.56 1.40
CA GLY A 45 4.34 0.82 2.01
C GLY A 45 3.02 1.13 1.33
N THR A 46 2.35 0.09 0.83
CA THR A 46 1.04 0.20 0.19
C THR A 46 -0.01 -0.57 0.97
N ARG A 47 -1.26 -0.20 0.77
CA ARG A 47 -2.39 -1.08 1.05
C ARG A 47 -3.07 -1.30 -0.28
N PHE A 48 -3.02 -2.54 -0.74
CA PHE A 48 -3.47 -2.90 -2.08
C PHE A 48 -4.71 -3.79 -2.05
N ILE A 49 -5.44 -3.75 -3.13
CA ILE A 49 -6.49 -4.70 -3.46
C ILE A 49 -6.00 -5.60 -4.60
N MET A 50 -6.31 -6.88 -4.53
CA MET A 50 -5.98 -7.86 -5.55
C MET A 50 -7.21 -8.71 -5.86
N PHE A 51 -7.50 -8.92 -7.13
CA PHE A 51 -8.63 -9.70 -7.60
C PHE A 51 -8.20 -11.07 -8.09
N ASN A 52 -9.01 -12.09 -7.82
CA ASN A 52 -8.83 -13.39 -8.44
C ASN A 52 -9.32 -13.37 -9.89
N VAL A 53 -8.47 -12.92 -10.80
CA VAL A 53 -8.86 -12.72 -12.21
C VAL A 53 -9.16 -14.00 -12.98
N ALA A 54 -8.89 -15.18 -12.42
CA ALA A 54 -9.33 -16.45 -12.99
C ALA A 54 -10.82 -16.76 -12.68
N LYS A 55 -11.42 -16.03 -11.75
CA LYS A 55 -12.80 -16.25 -11.28
C LYS A 55 -13.71 -15.14 -11.79
N GLU A 56 -14.88 -15.49 -12.31
CA GLU A 56 -15.94 -14.51 -12.54
C GLU A 56 -16.47 -13.95 -11.21
N PRO A 57 -16.80 -12.63 -11.16
CA PRO A 57 -16.78 -11.67 -12.27
C PRO A 57 -15.43 -10.91 -12.41
N TRP A 58 -14.39 -11.30 -11.70
CA TRP A 58 -13.11 -10.56 -11.59
C TRP A 58 -12.24 -10.67 -12.84
N ASN A 59 -12.53 -11.58 -13.76
CA ASN A 59 -11.95 -11.62 -15.12
C ASN A 59 -12.38 -10.41 -15.99
N ASN A 60 -13.48 -9.73 -15.63
CA ASN A 60 -13.95 -8.54 -16.34
C ASN A 60 -13.31 -7.27 -15.77
N VAL A 61 -12.55 -6.55 -16.60
CA VAL A 61 -11.86 -5.32 -16.21
C VAL A 61 -12.82 -4.22 -15.73
N LYS A 62 -14.02 -4.09 -16.33
CA LYS A 62 -15.00 -3.09 -15.90
C LYS A 62 -15.47 -3.33 -14.46
N VAL A 63 -15.58 -4.59 -14.04
CA VAL A 63 -15.94 -4.93 -12.67
C VAL A 63 -14.84 -4.52 -11.69
N ARG A 64 -13.59 -4.82 -12.02
CA ARG A 64 -12.46 -4.40 -11.18
C ARG A 64 -12.36 -2.87 -11.09
N GLN A 65 -12.47 -2.17 -12.22
CA GLN A 65 -12.51 -0.70 -12.24
C GLN A 65 -13.70 -0.15 -11.46
N ALA A 66 -14.88 -0.78 -11.55
CA ALA A 66 -16.05 -0.39 -10.77
C ALA A 66 -15.78 -0.45 -9.26
N VAL A 67 -15.17 -1.55 -8.80
CA VAL A 67 -14.74 -1.67 -7.41
C VAL A 67 -13.80 -0.53 -7.04
N MET A 68 -12.75 -0.28 -7.84
CA MET A 68 -11.78 0.79 -7.55
C MET A 68 -12.43 2.18 -7.46
N TYR A 69 -13.40 2.51 -8.34
CA TYR A 69 -14.14 3.77 -8.26
C TYR A 69 -15.16 3.82 -7.10
N ALA A 70 -15.60 2.68 -6.60
CA ALA A 70 -16.51 2.64 -5.45
C ALA A 70 -15.81 2.94 -4.13
N LEU A 71 -14.52 2.61 -4.00
CA LEU A 71 -13.76 2.77 -2.76
C LEU A 71 -13.68 4.24 -2.31
N ASP A 72 -14.14 4.54 -1.10
CA ASP A 72 -14.00 5.86 -0.46
C ASP A 72 -12.60 5.99 0.19
N THR A 73 -11.62 6.24 -0.68
CA THR A 73 -10.21 6.33 -0.27
C THR A 73 -9.93 7.52 0.65
N GLU A 74 -10.64 8.63 0.49
CA GLU A 74 -10.49 9.80 1.37
C GLU A 74 -10.95 9.47 2.80
N LYS A 75 -12.05 8.74 2.92
CA LYS A 75 -12.53 8.26 4.21
C LYS A 75 -11.57 7.25 4.85
N MET A 76 -10.99 6.35 4.05
CA MET A 76 -9.96 5.43 4.54
C MET A 76 -8.74 6.20 5.06
N VAL A 77 -8.25 7.18 4.29
CA VAL A 77 -7.11 8.02 4.69
C VAL A 77 -7.42 8.77 6.00
N SER A 78 -8.60 9.36 6.14
CA SER A 78 -8.95 10.11 7.35
C SER A 78 -9.19 9.21 8.57
N ASN A 79 -9.97 8.14 8.40
CA ASN A 79 -10.45 7.35 9.54
C ASN A 79 -9.45 6.26 9.98
N THR A 80 -8.80 5.60 9.02
CA THR A 80 -7.86 4.51 9.35
C THR A 80 -6.44 5.02 9.57
N PHE A 81 -6.05 6.07 8.83
CA PHE A 81 -4.67 6.54 8.83
C PHE A 81 -4.48 7.91 9.46
N ALA A 82 -5.53 8.60 9.93
CA ALA A 82 -5.47 9.97 10.46
C ALA A 82 -4.63 10.92 9.57
N GLY A 83 -4.74 10.80 8.24
CA GLY A 83 -3.96 11.57 7.27
C GLY A 83 -2.54 11.06 7.01
N LEU A 84 -2.11 9.97 7.66
CA LEU A 84 -0.78 9.38 7.50
C LEU A 84 -0.70 8.40 6.31
N ALA A 85 -1.52 8.61 5.30
CA ALA A 85 -1.49 7.93 4.02
C ALA A 85 -1.93 8.89 2.90
N THR A 86 -1.69 8.50 1.65
CA THR A 86 -2.17 9.22 0.46
C THR A 86 -2.92 8.27 -0.45
N ALA A 87 -4.04 8.71 -1.03
CA ALA A 87 -4.74 7.95 -2.05
C ALA A 87 -3.81 7.70 -3.23
N ALA A 88 -3.82 6.49 -3.78
CA ALA A 88 -2.97 6.15 -4.90
C ALA A 88 -3.47 6.82 -6.20
N SER A 89 -2.56 7.47 -6.92
CA SER A 89 -2.79 8.02 -8.26
C SER A 89 -1.89 7.37 -9.30
N CYS A 90 -1.06 6.45 -8.88
CA CYS A 90 -0.20 5.58 -9.66
C CYS A 90 0.23 4.39 -8.80
N TYR A 91 0.89 3.43 -9.42
CA TYR A 91 1.58 2.36 -8.70
C TYR A 91 2.64 2.92 -7.73
N LEU A 92 3.39 3.94 -8.14
CA LEU A 92 4.36 4.64 -7.30
C LEU A 92 3.74 5.85 -6.58
N PRO A 93 4.17 6.16 -5.34
CA PRO A 93 3.81 7.41 -4.68
C PRO A 93 4.45 8.63 -5.35
N LYS A 94 3.81 9.80 -5.21
CA LYS A 94 4.25 11.06 -5.83
C LYS A 94 5.67 11.53 -5.45
N SER A 95 6.20 11.03 -4.35
CA SER A 95 7.55 11.38 -3.87
C SER A 95 8.67 10.68 -4.62
N PHE A 96 8.38 9.73 -5.52
CA PHE A 96 9.40 8.95 -6.20
C PHE A 96 9.78 9.55 -7.55
N THR A 97 11.06 9.44 -7.90
CA THR A 97 11.64 10.02 -9.11
C THR A 97 10.93 9.56 -10.38
N ASN A 98 10.53 8.30 -10.44
CA ASN A 98 9.83 7.73 -11.59
C ASN A 98 8.31 7.85 -11.51
N TYR A 99 7.78 8.67 -10.58
CA TYR A 99 6.35 8.88 -10.48
C TYR A 99 5.78 9.47 -11.77
N HIS A 100 4.66 8.89 -12.17
CA HIS A 100 3.79 9.36 -13.25
C HIS A 100 2.35 9.28 -12.75
N GLU A 101 1.55 10.32 -12.93
CA GLU A 101 0.12 10.20 -12.68
C GLU A 101 -0.49 9.29 -13.74
N ALA A 102 -1.03 8.14 -13.33
CA ALA A 102 -1.53 7.14 -14.26
C ALA A 102 -2.67 7.67 -15.12
N SER A 103 -2.81 7.13 -16.34
CA SER A 103 -3.91 7.44 -17.27
C SER A 103 -5.29 7.25 -16.62
N THR A 104 -5.42 6.27 -15.74
CA THR A 104 -6.61 6.02 -14.93
C THR A 104 -6.31 6.24 -13.45
N VAL A 105 -6.86 7.33 -12.89
CA VAL A 105 -6.82 7.60 -11.45
C VAL A 105 -8.19 7.30 -10.83
N TYR A 106 -8.20 6.43 -9.84
CA TYR A 106 -9.42 5.99 -9.16
C TYR A 106 -9.77 6.95 -8.00
N LYS A 107 -10.42 8.07 -8.38
CA LYS A 107 -11.11 8.93 -7.40
C LYS A 107 -12.49 8.37 -7.15
N THR A 108 -12.94 8.38 -5.90
CA THR A 108 -14.25 7.89 -5.50
C THR A 108 -15.36 8.47 -6.38
N ASP A 109 -16.06 7.62 -7.12
CA ASP A 109 -17.17 7.97 -8.00
C ASP A 109 -18.19 6.83 -8.06
N ALA A 110 -19.13 6.85 -7.12
CA ALA A 110 -20.18 5.84 -7.01
C ALA A 110 -21.08 5.76 -8.26
N LYS A 111 -21.26 6.88 -9.01
CA LYS A 111 -22.06 6.87 -10.24
C LYS A 111 -21.32 6.14 -11.36
N LYS A 112 -20.04 6.44 -11.53
CA LYS A 112 -19.18 5.75 -12.50
C LYS A 112 -19.05 4.27 -12.16
N ALA A 113 -18.86 3.95 -10.88
CA ALA A 113 -18.81 2.58 -10.42
C ALA A 113 -20.07 1.78 -10.80
N LYS A 114 -21.26 2.29 -10.50
CA LYS A 114 -22.53 1.66 -10.88
C LYS A 114 -22.70 1.51 -12.38
N LYS A 115 -22.36 2.54 -13.14
CA LYS A 115 -22.39 2.49 -14.60
C LYS A 115 -21.48 1.41 -15.17
N LEU A 116 -20.28 1.22 -14.61
CA LEU A 116 -19.35 0.16 -15.04
C LEU A 116 -19.89 -1.24 -14.72
N ILE A 117 -20.58 -1.44 -13.58
CA ILE A 117 -21.28 -2.68 -13.27
C ILE A 117 -22.38 -2.95 -14.30
N GLU A 118 -23.23 -1.96 -14.60
CA GLU A 118 -24.28 -2.10 -15.62
C GLU A 118 -23.68 -2.44 -17.00
N GLU A 119 -22.65 -1.73 -17.42
CA GLU A 119 -21.95 -1.98 -18.69
C GLU A 119 -21.22 -3.31 -18.75
N SER A 120 -20.88 -3.90 -17.61
CA SER A 120 -20.23 -5.22 -17.53
C SER A 120 -21.20 -6.36 -17.79
N GLY A 121 -22.51 -6.11 -17.62
CA GLY A 121 -23.58 -7.09 -17.77
C GLY A 121 -23.66 -8.09 -16.61
N ILE A 122 -22.88 -7.93 -15.54
CA ILE A 122 -22.93 -8.82 -14.38
C ILE A 122 -24.02 -8.39 -13.39
N THR A 123 -24.51 -9.34 -12.63
CA THR A 123 -25.33 -9.08 -11.44
C THR A 123 -24.43 -9.32 -10.22
N PRO A 124 -24.19 -8.30 -9.39
CA PRO A 124 -23.45 -8.49 -8.15
C PRO A 124 -24.09 -9.55 -7.24
N GLY A 125 -23.28 -10.35 -6.58
CA GLY A 125 -23.71 -11.43 -5.71
C GLY A 125 -22.86 -11.53 -4.46
N ALA A 126 -22.92 -12.68 -3.77
CA ALA A 126 -22.11 -12.94 -2.59
C ALA A 126 -20.62 -13.09 -2.95
N ILE A 127 -19.76 -12.42 -2.21
CA ILE A 127 -18.32 -12.46 -2.38
C ILE A 127 -17.58 -12.53 -1.04
N THR A 128 -16.36 -13.02 -1.06
CA THR A 128 -15.45 -13.02 0.08
C THR A 128 -14.37 -11.94 -0.10
N LEU A 129 -14.35 -10.97 0.80
CA LEU A 129 -13.23 -10.07 0.99
C LEU A 129 -12.24 -10.72 1.97
N ARG A 130 -11.18 -11.30 1.45
CA ARG A 130 -10.12 -11.85 2.27
C ARG A 130 -9.18 -10.74 2.73
N THR A 131 -8.76 -10.79 3.99
CA THR A 131 -7.87 -9.77 4.57
C THR A 131 -6.80 -10.44 5.43
N THR A 132 -5.67 -9.74 5.59
CA THR A 132 -4.70 -10.11 6.63
C THR A 132 -5.09 -9.47 7.98
N ASP A 133 -4.48 -9.97 9.06
CA ASP A 133 -4.69 -9.50 10.44
C ASP A 133 -3.95 -8.19 10.77
N ASN A 134 -3.34 -7.54 9.78
CA ASN A 134 -2.73 -6.21 9.94
C ASN A 134 -3.78 -5.18 10.38
N GLU A 135 -3.49 -4.39 11.42
CA GLU A 135 -4.46 -3.46 12.02
C GLU A 135 -5.00 -2.42 11.04
N GLN A 136 -4.16 -1.88 10.16
CA GLN A 136 -4.60 -0.94 9.14
C GLN A 136 -5.50 -1.62 8.10
N ILE A 137 -5.22 -2.87 7.75
CA ILE A 137 -6.08 -3.66 6.84
C ILE A 137 -7.43 -3.92 7.49
N LYS A 138 -7.47 -4.31 8.75
CA LYS A 138 -8.74 -4.48 9.50
C LYS A 138 -9.53 -3.16 9.55
N GLY A 139 -8.85 -2.03 9.79
CA GLY A 139 -9.46 -0.70 9.77
C GLY A 139 -10.07 -0.34 8.40
N MET A 140 -9.39 -0.68 7.30
CA MET A 140 -9.91 -0.46 5.95
C MET A 140 -11.05 -1.41 5.57
N ALA A 141 -11.01 -2.65 6.04
CA ALA A 141 -11.90 -3.73 5.57
C ALA A 141 -13.39 -3.40 5.75
N ALA A 142 -13.76 -2.78 6.85
CA ALA A 142 -15.15 -2.36 7.10
C ALA A 142 -15.62 -1.31 6.08
N GLN A 143 -14.78 -0.34 5.73
CA GLN A 143 -15.10 0.66 4.71
C GLN A 143 -15.19 0.01 3.33
N VAL A 144 -14.22 -0.84 2.96
CA VAL A 144 -14.24 -1.58 1.68
C VAL A 144 -15.52 -2.41 1.57
N LYS A 145 -15.91 -3.14 2.65
CA LYS A 145 -17.19 -3.87 2.66
C LYS A 145 -18.37 -2.93 2.39
N ASN A 146 -18.48 -1.82 3.10
CA ASN A 146 -19.59 -0.89 2.94
C ASN A 146 -19.67 -0.34 1.50
N ASP A 147 -18.53 -0.03 0.89
CA ASP A 147 -18.44 0.50 -0.47
C ASP A 147 -18.88 -0.55 -1.50
N LEU A 148 -18.50 -1.80 -1.29
CA LEU A 148 -18.88 -2.92 -2.17
C LEU A 148 -20.35 -3.35 -1.96
N ASP A 149 -20.87 -3.35 -0.74
CA ASP A 149 -22.29 -3.56 -0.45
C ASP A 149 -23.15 -2.49 -1.15
N ALA A 150 -22.69 -1.21 -1.15
CA ALA A 150 -23.36 -0.11 -1.86
C ALA A 150 -23.33 -0.27 -3.39
N LEU A 151 -22.41 -1.06 -3.92
CA LEU A 151 -22.31 -1.43 -5.32
C LEU A 151 -23.20 -2.65 -5.67
N GLY A 152 -23.80 -3.29 -4.66
CA GLY A 152 -24.75 -4.40 -4.79
C GLY A 152 -24.18 -5.79 -4.50
N PHE A 153 -22.89 -5.88 -4.11
CA PHE A 153 -22.33 -7.14 -3.65
C PHE A 153 -22.82 -7.46 -2.21
N ASP A 154 -22.81 -8.73 -1.84
CA ASP A 154 -23.04 -9.21 -0.47
C ASP A 154 -21.68 -9.69 0.08
N VAL A 155 -21.01 -8.83 0.84
CA VAL A 155 -19.61 -9.02 1.21
C VAL A 155 -19.46 -9.71 2.55
N THR A 156 -18.78 -10.84 2.58
CA THR A 156 -18.29 -11.49 3.80
C THR A 156 -16.79 -11.21 3.97
N ILE A 157 -16.38 -10.67 5.12
CA ILE A 157 -14.97 -10.48 5.45
C ILE A 157 -14.43 -11.75 6.08
N GLN A 158 -13.30 -12.25 5.56
CA GLN A 158 -12.52 -13.34 6.14
C GLN A 158 -11.13 -12.82 6.48
N THR A 159 -10.76 -12.82 7.76
CA THR A 159 -9.47 -12.34 8.25
C THR A 159 -8.64 -13.50 8.81
N ASP A 160 -7.43 -13.64 8.30
CA ASP A 160 -6.44 -14.62 8.75
C ASP A 160 -5.09 -13.94 8.97
N THR A 161 -4.14 -14.61 9.64
CA THR A 161 -2.76 -14.12 9.67
C THR A 161 -2.17 -14.04 8.26
N SER A 162 -1.24 -13.12 8.03
CA SER A 162 -0.64 -12.97 6.69
C SER A 162 -0.07 -14.30 6.14
N PRO A 163 0.71 -15.09 6.90
CA PRO A 163 1.18 -16.39 6.41
C PRO A 163 0.04 -17.35 6.06
N ALA A 164 -1.03 -17.42 6.88
CA ALA A 164 -2.16 -18.30 6.63
C ALA A 164 -2.95 -17.88 5.38
N THR A 165 -3.17 -16.56 5.20
CA THR A 165 -3.83 -16.00 4.01
C THR A 165 -3.11 -16.43 2.73
N TYR A 166 -1.81 -16.22 2.66
CA TYR A 166 -1.05 -16.57 1.44
C TYR A 166 -0.90 -18.08 1.26
N ALA A 167 -0.70 -18.85 2.32
CA ALA A 167 -0.64 -20.32 2.23
C ALA A 167 -1.96 -20.91 1.69
N ALA A 168 -3.10 -20.37 2.10
CA ALA A 168 -4.40 -20.81 1.62
C ALA A 168 -4.59 -20.50 0.12
N ILE A 169 -4.25 -19.27 -0.31
CA ILE A 169 -4.33 -18.86 -1.73
C ILE A 169 -3.35 -19.69 -2.58
N ASP A 170 -2.11 -19.84 -2.14
CA ASP A 170 -1.08 -20.63 -2.84
C ASP A 170 -1.46 -22.11 -2.90
N GLY A 171 -2.21 -22.61 -1.91
CA GLY A 171 -2.80 -23.94 -1.87
C GLY A 171 -4.06 -24.13 -2.74
N GLY A 172 -4.49 -23.09 -3.45
CA GLY A 172 -5.64 -23.13 -4.35
C GLY A 172 -6.98 -22.88 -3.69
N GLU A 173 -7.02 -22.38 -2.45
CA GLU A 173 -8.28 -21.96 -1.85
C GLU A 173 -8.87 -20.77 -2.62
N ALA A 174 -10.15 -20.91 -3.00
CA ALA A 174 -10.83 -19.88 -3.77
C ALA A 174 -11.03 -18.59 -2.93
N TYR A 175 -10.76 -17.45 -3.53
CA TYR A 175 -11.07 -16.14 -2.98
C TYR A 175 -11.61 -15.22 -4.08
N ASP A 176 -12.26 -14.12 -3.72
CA ASP A 176 -12.76 -13.12 -4.65
C ASP A 176 -11.82 -11.93 -4.70
N ILE A 177 -11.64 -11.26 -3.58
CA ILE A 177 -10.81 -10.08 -3.42
C ILE A 177 -9.92 -10.27 -2.21
N LEU A 178 -8.65 -9.89 -2.32
CA LEU A 178 -7.71 -9.76 -1.21
C LEU A 178 -7.41 -8.28 -0.96
N LEU A 179 -7.55 -7.84 0.30
CA LEU A 179 -7.04 -6.58 0.80
C LEU A 179 -5.87 -6.88 1.74
N ALA A 180 -4.68 -6.38 1.42
CA ALA A 180 -3.47 -6.72 2.14
C ALA A 180 -2.44 -5.58 2.16
N PRO A 181 -1.47 -5.61 3.11
CA PRO A 181 -0.34 -4.71 3.09
C PRO A 181 0.71 -5.20 2.08
N GLY A 182 1.43 -4.25 1.48
CA GLY A 182 2.61 -4.49 0.70
C GLY A 182 3.70 -3.49 1.07
N ASP A 183 4.90 -3.98 1.23
CA ASP A 183 6.07 -3.14 1.47
C ASP A 183 7.28 -3.67 0.69
N PRO A 184 7.43 -3.25 -0.58
CA PRO A 184 8.58 -3.64 -1.40
C PRO A 184 9.81 -2.76 -1.14
N SER A 185 9.92 -2.11 0.01
CA SER A 185 11.02 -1.18 0.35
C SER A 185 12.42 -1.78 0.22
N CYS A 186 12.54 -3.11 0.32
CA CYS A 186 13.80 -3.83 0.10
C CYS A 186 14.36 -3.69 -1.33
N PHE A 187 13.52 -3.34 -2.31
CA PHE A 187 13.93 -3.10 -3.70
C PHE A 187 14.29 -1.64 -3.99
N GLY A 188 14.15 -0.74 -3.02
CA GLY A 188 14.35 0.68 -3.23
C GLY A 188 13.33 1.28 -4.19
N ALA A 189 13.73 2.30 -4.94
CA ALA A 189 12.88 3.03 -5.88
C ALA A 189 13.00 2.54 -7.34
N ASP A 190 13.63 1.40 -7.56
CA ASP A 190 13.84 0.86 -8.91
C ASP A 190 12.53 0.32 -9.49
N PRO A 191 12.01 0.88 -10.60
CA PRO A 191 10.75 0.44 -11.19
C PRO A 191 10.78 -1.02 -11.65
N ASP A 192 11.89 -1.49 -12.21
CA ASP A 192 12.02 -2.85 -12.70
C ASP A 192 11.91 -3.87 -11.57
N LEU A 193 12.66 -3.69 -10.48
CA LEU A 193 12.61 -4.57 -9.34
C LEU A 193 11.22 -4.59 -8.69
N LEU A 194 10.56 -3.42 -8.56
CA LEU A 194 9.23 -3.29 -8.00
C LEU A 194 8.17 -3.98 -8.88
N LEU A 195 8.24 -3.78 -10.19
CA LEU A 195 7.27 -4.38 -11.12
C LEU A 195 7.50 -5.89 -11.25
N ASN A 196 8.75 -6.35 -11.29
CA ASN A 196 9.05 -7.79 -11.31
C ASN A 196 8.61 -8.50 -10.03
N TRP A 197 8.65 -7.83 -8.88
CA TRP A 197 8.10 -8.42 -7.65
C TRP A 197 6.60 -8.67 -7.74
N TRP A 198 5.81 -7.68 -8.15
CA TRP A 198 4.34 -7.75 -8.10
C TRP A 198 3.71 -8.31 -9.37
N TYR A 199 4.32 -8.05 -10.54
CA TYR A 199 3.75 -8.38 -11.84
C TYR A 199 4.65 -9.30 -12.68
N GLY A 200 5.75 -9.78 -12.11
CA GLY A 200 6.69 -10.67 -12.78
C GLY A 200 6.13 -12.06 -13.01
N ASP A 201 6.88 -12.87 -13.74
CA ASP A 201 6.59 -14.29 -13.95
C ASP A 201 6.88 -15.12 -12.69
N ASN A 202 6.07 -14.93 -11.68
CA ASN A 202 6.23 -15.52 -10.35
C ASN A 202 4.87 -15.88 -9.73
N VAL A 203 4.87 -16.29 -8.46
CA VAL A 203 3.68 -16.72 -7.74
C VAL A 203 2.53 -15.70 -7.75
N TRP A 204 2.84 -14.40 -7.82
CA TRP A 204 1.81 -13.36 -7.85
C TRP A 204 0.95 -13.45 -9.11
N MET A 205 1.58 -13.53 -10.29
CA MET A 205 0.88 -13.51 -11.56
C MET A 205 0.55 -14.91 -12.10
N GLN A 206 1.14 -15.96 -11.54
CA GLN A 206 0.85 -17.34 -11.92
C GLN A 206 -0.29 -17.95 -11.10
N THR A 207 -0.34 -17.67 -9.79
CA THR A 207 -1.21 -18.38 -8.84
C THR A 207 -2.14 -17.45 -8.07
N ARG A 208 -1.59 -16.38 -7.47
CA ARG A 208 -2.37 -15.49 -6.59
C ARG A 208 -3.33 -14.59 -7.36
N CYS A 209 -2.87 -14.02 -8.45
CA CYS A 209 -3.64 -13.22 -9.39
C CYS A 209 -3.28 -13.69 -10.80
N PRO A 210 -3.88 -14.78 -11.31
CA PRO A 210 -3.41 -15.44 -12.54
C PRO A 210 -3.71 -14.61 -13.79
N TRP A 211 -2.89 -13.60 -14.02
CA TRP A 211 -3.00 -12.63 -15.11
C TRP A 211 -1.95 -12.84 -16.20
N LYS A 212 -0.95 -13.69 -15.96
CA LYS A 212 0.20 -13.94 -16.84
C LYS A 212 -0.16 -14.23 -18.30
N GLU A 213 -1.24 -14.92 -18.54
CA GLU A 213 -1.63 -15.33 -19.91
C GLU A 213 -2.41 -14.24 -20.67
N SER A 214 -2.65 -13.08 -20.06
CA SER A 214 -3.35 -11.98 -20.73
C SER A 214 -2.44 -11.22 -21.72
N ALA A 215 -3.06 -10.64 -22.75
CA ALA A 215 -2.34 -9.80 -23.70
C ALA A 215 -1.75 -8.55 -23.04
N GLU A 216 -2.42 -8.02 -22.03
CA GLU A 216 -1.98 -6.85 -21.26
C GLU A 216 -0.75 -7.15 -20.45
N TRP A 217 -0.66 -8.33 -19.82
CA TRP A 217 0.54 -8.76 -19.11
C TRP A 217 1.72 -8.94 -20.07
N GLN A 218 1.51 -9.56 -21.23
CA GLN A 218 2.56 -9.73 -22.25
C GLN A 218 3.06 -8.36 -22.74
N LYS A 219 2.15 -7.41 -22.95
CA LYS A 219 2.50 -6.04 -23.32
C LYS A 219 3.30 -5.34 -22.23
N LEU A 220 2.87 -5.49 -20.94
CA LEU A 220 3.59 -4.94 -19.79
C LEU A 220 5.04 -5.45 -19.76
N HIS A 221 5.25 -6.74 -19.91
CA HIS A 221 6.60 -7.32 -19.89
C HIS A 221 7.46 -6.86 -21.07
N SER A 222 6.89 -6.76 -22.28
CA SER A 222 7.62 -6.20 -23.43
C SER A 222 8.06 -4.75 -23.15
N LEU A 223 7.21 -3.95 -22.55
CA LEU A 223 7.55 -2.56 -22.19
C LEU A 223 8.60 -2.48 -21.07
N MET A 224 8.57 -3.39 -20.10
CA MET A 224 9.60 -3.48 -19.05
C MET A 224 10.97 -3.79 -19.68
N ASP A 225 11.05 -4.75 -20.60
CA ASP A 225 12.29 -5.08 -21.33
C ASP A 225 12.78 -3.89 -22.18
N GLU A 226 11.86 -3.21 -22.86
CA GLU A 226 12.17 -2.00 -23.63
C GLU A 226 12.67 -0.85 -22.73
N ALA A 227 12.09 -0.68 -21.53
CA ALA A 227 12.52 0.31 -20.56
C ALA A 227 13.93 0.05 -20.04
N LEU A 228 14.29 -1.23 -19.82
CA LEU A 228 15.65 -1.62 -19.41
C LEU A 228 16.68 -1.36 -20.51
N ALA A 229 16.27 -1.43 -21.77
CA ALA A 229 17.15 -1.17 -22.91
C ALA A 229 17.26 0.32 -23.27
N ALA A 230 16.41 1.18 -22.70
CA ALA A 230 16.36 2.61 -22.94
C ALA A 230 17.03 3.41 -21.82
N GLU A 231 17.32 4.69 -22.07
CA GLU A 231 17.89 5.62 -21.09
C GLU A 231 17.12 6.95 -21.07
N GLY A 232 17.23 7.69 -19.96
CA GLY A 232 16.68 9.03 -19.79
C GLY A 232 15.17 9.11 -20.01
N ASP A 233 14.73 10.10 -20.81
CA ASP A 233 13.31 10.37 -21.06
C ASP A 233 12.60 9.21 -21.78
N GLU A 234 13.30 8.48 -22.66
CA GLU A 234 12.74 7.31 -23.34
C GLU A 234 12.45 6.18 -22.35
N GLN A 235 13.37 5.92 -21.44
CA GLN A 235 13.17 4.94 -20.37
C GLN A 235 11.98 5.34 -19.49
N GLN A 236 11.93 6.59 -19.04
CA GLN A 236 10.82 7.09 -18.23
C GLN A 236 9.48 6.95 -18.93
N LYS A 237 9.42 7.22 -20.23
CA LYS A 237 8.20 7.05 -21.03
C LYS A 237 7.71 5.60 -21.03
N LYS A 238 8.63 4.63 -21.14
CA LYS A 238 8.28 3.21 -21.09
C LYS A 238 7.75 2.80 -19.71
N TRP A 239 8.36 3.29 -18.64
CA TRP A 239 7.84 3.07 -17.27
C TRP A 239 6.45 3.67 -17.10
N ASN A 240 6.19 4.86 -17.64
CA ASN A 240 4.87 5.47 -17.60
C ASN A 240 3.81 4.58 -18.28
N GLU A 241 4.12 4.03 -19.45
CA GLU A 241 3.23 3.10 -20.16
C GLU A 241 2.99 1.82 -19.35
N CYS A 242 4.00 1.31 -18.63
CA CYS A 242 3.84 0.18 -17.70
C CYS A 242 2.84 0.52 -16.58
N PHE A 243 3.01 1.68 -15.94
CA PHE A 243 2.11 2.11 -14.85
C PHE A 243 0.68 2.34 -15.34
N ASP A 244 0.49 2.84 -16.57
CA ASP A 244 -0.82 3.02 -17.18
C ASP A 244 -1.51 1.66 -17.42
N ILE A 245 -0.80 0.67 -17.95
CA ILE A 245 -1.36 -0.69 -18.12
C ILE A 245 -1.81 -1.28 -16.78
N ILE A 246 -1.01 -1.11 -15.74
CA ILE A 246 -1.32 -1.61 -14.39
C ILE A 246 -2.57 -0.91 -13.84
N ALA A 247 -2.65 0.40 -13.98
CA ALA A 247 -3.80 1.18 -13.53
C ALA A 247 -5.07 0.82 -14.30
N ASP A 248 -4.99 0.74 -15.61
CA ASP A 248 -6.14 0.45 -16.47
C ASP A 248 -6.72 -0.95 -16.22
N ASN A 249 -5.89 -1.90 -15.85
CA ASN A 249 -6.32 -3.27 -15.60
C ASN A 249 -6.71 -3.56 -14.15
N ALA A 250 -6.13 -2.86 -13.20
CA ALA A 250 -6.42 -2.95 -11.76
C ALA A 250 -6.52 -4.39 -11.23
N VAL A 251 -5.61 -5.28 -11.64
CA VAL A 251 -5.63 -6.69 -11.20
C VAL A 251 -5.11 -6.86 -9.77
N LEU A 252 -4.03 -6.18 -9.47
CA LEU A 252 -3.46 -5.88 -8.17
C LEU A 252 -3.13 -4.40 -8.20
N TYR A 253 -3.69 -3.58 -7.31
CA TYR A 253 -3.47 -2.14 -7.39
C TYR A 253 -3.46 -1.49 -6.00
N PRO A 254 -2.58 -0.51 -5.74
CA PRO A 254 -2.58 0.22 -4.50
C PRO A 254 -3.88 1.03 -4.33
N VAL A 255 -4.46 0.96 -3.13
CA VAL A 255 -5.58 1.84 -2.71
C VAL A 255 -5.00 3.10 -2.07
N VAL A 256 -4.03 2.91 -1.17
CA VAL A 256 -3.31 4.00 -0.52
C VAL A 256 -1.82 3.68 -0.41
N HIS A 257 -1.00 4.73 -0.40
CA HIS A 257 0.41 4.69 -0.01
C HIS A 257 0.54 5.23 1.40
N VAL A 258 1.13 4.44 2.32
CA VAL A 258 1.27 4.81 3.72
C VAL A 258 2.59 5.53 3.96
N LYS A 259 2.56 6.47 4.91
CA LYS A 259 3.77 7.12 5.41
C LYS A 259 4.39 6.28 6.52
N THR A 260 5.69 6.26 6.58
CA THR A 260 6.42 5.76 7.73
C THR A 260 6.50 6.88 8.76
N VAL A 261 5.92 6.65 9.91
CA VAL A 261 5.92 7.60 11.03
C VAL A 261 6.93 7.15 12.07
N SER A 262 7.83 8.04 12.45
CA SER A 262 8.82 7.80 13.49
C SER A 262 8.79 8.91 14.52
N ALA A 263 9.05 8.56 15.78
CA ALA A 263 9.26 9.49 16.87
C ALA A 263 10.72 9.45 17.33
N SER A 264 11.32 10.59 17.55
CA SER A 264 12.71 10.68 18.03
C SER A 264 12.87 11.77 19.09
N TRP A 265 13.89 11.61 19.91
CA TRP A 265 14.39 12.70 20.72
C TRP A 265 15.43 13.48 19.87
N ASP A 266 15.17 14.76 19.63
CA ASP A 266 16.05 15.64 18.84
C ASP A 266 16.65 16.81 19.65
N ASP A 267 16.19 16.97 20.90
CA ASP A 267 16.75 17.92 21.88
C ASP A 267 17.13 17.18 23.16
N PRO A 268 18.44 17.10 23.50
CA PRO A 268 18.88 16.40 24.71
C PRO A 268 18.41 17.07 26.00
N SER A 269 18.00 18.34 25.97
CA SER A 269 17.48 19.05 27.16
C SER A 269 16.06 18.64 27.52
N THR A 270 15.31 18.09 26.57
CA THR A 270 13.92 17.60 26.76
C THR A 270 13.86 16.07 26.88
N ALA A 271 14.87 15.38 26.40
CA ALA A 271 14.94 13.92 26.46
C ALA A 271 15.13 13.42 27.91
N PRO A 272 14.34 12.45 28.38
CA PRO A 272 14.38 11.99 29.77
C PRO A 272 15.75 11.45 30.21
N ASN A 273 16.53 10.88 29.29
CA ASN A 273 17.89 10.38 29.57
C ASN A 273 19.01 11.38 29.21
N GLY A 274 18.66 12.59 28.78
CA GLY A 274 19.61 13.60 28.35
C GLY A 274 20.35 13.31 27.04
N GLU A 275 19.84 12.40 26.24
CA GLU A 275 20.43 12.01 24.93
C GLU A 275 19.42 12.23 23.80
N ALA A 276 19.89 12.74 22.66
CA ALA A 276 19.08 12.99 21.47
C ALA A 276 19.83 12.64 20.19
N LEU A 277 19.11 12.63 19.07
CA LEU A 277 19.66 12.37 17.72
C LEU A 277 19.75 13.67 16.93
N ASP A 278 20.97 14.11 16.63
CA ASP A 278 21.20 15.20 15.68
C ASP A 278 21.23 14.66 14.25
N GLY A 279 20.57 15.38 13.33
CA GLY A 279 20.51 15.06 11.91
C GLY A 279 19.52 13.97 11.50
N PHE A 280 18.73 13.40 12.44
CA PHE A 280 17.68 12.44 12.10
C PHE A 280 16.48 13.13 11.45
N LYS A 281 15.96 12.56 10.35
CA LYS A 281 14.85 13.11 9.55
C LYS A 281 13.77 12.07 9.25
N GLY A 282 13.59 11.13 10.16
CA GLY A 282 12.63 10.05 9.99
C GLY A 282 13.22 8.83 9.27
N ILE A 283 12.49 7.74 9.36
CA ILE A 283 12.83 6.48 8.68
C ILE A 283 12.22 6.50 7.29
N GLY A 284 13.09 6.54 6.29
CA GLY A 284 12.70 6.52 4.88
C GLY A 284 12.59 5.10 4.31
N THR A 285 12.51 5.03 2.99
CA THR A 285 12.40 3.78 2.22
C THR A 285 13.74 3.05 2.07
N THR A 286 14.84 3.62 2.52
CA THR A 286 16.18 3.06 2.34
C THR A 286 16.84 2.81 3.69
N SER A 287 17.80 1.90 3.74
CA SER A 287 18.64 1.63 4.91
C SER A 287 19.53 2.82 5.34
N MET A 288 19.42 3.96 4.65
CA MET A 288 20.27 5.15 4.84
C MET A 288 19.70 6.16 5.84
N SER A 289 18.59 5.87 6.51
CA SER A 289 17.91 6.77 7.45
C SER A 289 18.80 7.30 8.59
N PHE A 290 19.80 6.53 9.00
CA PHE A 290 20.76 6.91 10.03
C PHE A 290 22.10 7.43 9.50
N ARG A 291 22.23 7.60 8.19
CA ARG A 291 23.45 8.17 7.64
C ARG A 291 23.61 9.65 8.04
N GLY A 292 24.73 9.96 8.68
CA GLY A 292 25.01 11.32 9.16
C GLY A 292 24.27 11.70 10.44
N VAL A 293 23.63 10.73 11.12
CA VAL A 293 22.99 10.94 12.42
C VAL A 293 24.02 10.74 13.53
N ALA A 294 24.04 11.63 14.51
CA ALA A 294 24.89 11.55 15.69
C ALA A 294 24.06 11.55 16.97
N THR A 295 24.53 10.89 18.02
CA THR A 295 23.98 11.03 19.36
C THR A 295 24.60 12.25 20.02
N VAL A 296 23.77 13.15 20.56
CA VAL A 296 24.18 14.33 21.32
C VAL A 296 23.67 14.22 22.74
N LYS A 297 24.39 14.84 23.70
CA LYS A 297 24.05 14.83 25.13
C LYS A 297 23.88 16.26 25.63
N ALA A 298 23.00 16.39 26.65
CA ALA A 298 22.82 17.64 27.38
C ALA A 298 24.08 18.07 28.14
#